data_5d482ea565c6ed9aee9f29c6b693e6f5
#
_entry.id   5d482ea565c6ed9aee9f29c6b693e6f5
#
_cell.length_a   1.000
_cell.length_b   1.000
_cell.length_c   1.000
_cell.angle_alpha   90.00
_cell.angle_beta   90.00
_cell.angle_gamma   90.00
#
_symmetry.space_group_name_H-M   'P 1'
#
loop_
_entity.id
_entity.type
_entity.pdbx_description
1 polymer ?
#
loop_
_entity_poly.entity_id
_entity_poly.type
_entity_poly.pdbx_seq_one_letter_code
_entity_poly.pdbx_strand_id
1 'polypeptide(L)'
;MLTFRTMHKTALVGLLIACSFTAAAKDPDPVASRIAAQNALFEEQYQADLKAHPERATSIGDYRYNDQLEDYSPAAYQRQDATDQSFLSRLNAISTAGFPEQDKLSHEVMQRSLTQRIANFKFKEYEMPVNHMEGPQTRFADLPLAVPLDSVKHYEDYIARLQQIPRAFDQTEATLRAGMKDKLMPVRFLLEKIPAQCAGIIASDPFLLPTKKFPDSISAEDQQRLTKAITDTVNNEVIPAYKKFAAFIAAEYAPEGRSTLSVTALPGGKERYLNDIRSRTTISTLTPDEIHAIGLREIDRIEGEMLVIAQKEGFKDVASFRDSLQTNTKYIPTSSEQILDDFRRYIAQMQPKLSELFGYIPGSPVTVEAIPAFQAGAATHYQSGTPDGKRPGRVSVATSNFAHRWLIDDEATAYHEGIPGHHMQLSVAQQMTNLPKFRQHSGNSGYIEGWALYSEQLGKEVGFYQDPVSDYGRLSSELFRAVRLVVDTGLHSEGWSRDQVVEFFRKYQPVDEPTIQSETDRYIAWPAQALSYKLGQLKFRELRERAKKELGPKFDIRNFHDEMLNGGVLPLDLLDARTNSWIKDQKAGIKSAAN
;
A
#
# COMPACT_ATOMS: atom_id res chain seq x y z
N MET A 1 90.52 16.71 59.97
CA MET A 1 90.18 15.56 60.79
C MET A 1 88.97 14.89 60.15
N LEU A 2 89.22 13.81 59.40
CA LEU A 2 88.90 12.40 59.66
C LEU A 2 87.34 12.25 59.78
N THR A 3 86.68 11.40 59.01
CA THR A 3 86.97 10.00 58.66
C THR A 3 86.02 9.54 57.55
N PHE A 4 86.51 8.70 56.69
CA PHE A 4 85.82 7.91 55.67
C PHE A 4 84.82 6.93 56.30
N ARG A 5 83.66 6.72 55.65
CA ARG A 5 82.95 5.45 55.73
C ARG A 5 82.33 5.11 54.39
N THR A 6 82.84 4.05 53.86
CA THR A 6 82.39 3.30 52.69
C THR A 6 80.96 2.79 52.82
N MET A 7 80.12 2.99 51.83
CA MET A 7 78.78 2.31 51.69
C MET A 7 78.78 1.47 50.41
N HIS A 8 78.47 0.22 50.58
CA HIS A 8 78.30 -0.79 49.56
C HIS A 8 77.15 -0.52 48.65
N LYS A 9 77.31 -0.61 47.33
CA LYS A 9 76.26 -0.62 46.35
C LYS A 9 75.70 -2.04 46.25
N THR A 10 74.43 -2.23 46.70
CA THR A 10 73.65 -3.43 46.41
C THR A 10 72.81 -3.13 45.19
N ALA A 11 73.04 -3.84 44.10
CA ALA A 11 72.24 -3.77 42.88
C ALA A 11 70.95 -4.58 43.08
N LEU A 12 69.81 -3.91 43.02
CA LEU A 12 68.47 -4.54 43.02
C LEU A 12 68.06 -4.75 41.57
N VAL A 13 68.02 -6.00 41.10
CA VAL A 13 67.52 -6.38 39.80
C VAL A 13 65.99 -6.45 39.92
N GLY A 14 65.31 -5.42 39.41
CA GLY A 14 63.85 -5.39 39.32
C GLY A 14 63.36 -6.23 38.11
N LEU A 15 62.69 -7.34 38.39
CA LEU A 15 62.05 -8.19 37.39
C LEU A 15 60.73 -7.52 36.98
N LEU A 16 60.67 -6.85 35.83
CA LEU A 16 59.45 -6.33 35.20
C LEU A 16 58.67 -7.51 34.61
N ILE A 17 57.64 -7.97 35.34
CA ILE A 17 56.63 -8.88 34.78
C ILE A 17 55.69 -8.03 33.92
N ALA A 18 55.85 -8.06 32.59
CA ALA A 18 54.91 -7.52 31.62
C ALA A 18 53.68 -8.43 31.60
N CYS A 19 52.60 -8.05 32.34
CA CYS A 19 51.27 -8.63 32.13
C CYS A 19 50.74 -8.18 30.77
N SER A 20 50.96 -9.01 29.75
CA SER A 20 50.26 -8.88 28.49
C SER A 20 48.76 -9.19 28.72
N PHE A 21 47.94 -8.15 28.89
CA PHE A 21 46.51 -8.30 28.74
C PHE A 21 46.21 -8.58 27.26
N THR A 22 46.18 -9.84 26.86
CA THR A 22 45.50 -10.26 25.65
C THR A 22 44.02 -9.99 25.91
N ALA A 23 43.47 -8.89 25.33
CA ALA A 23 42.06 -8.76 25.18
C ALA A 23 41.58 -9.98 24.38
N ALA A 24 40.99 -10.96 25.07
CA ALA A 24 40.28 -12.05 24.41
C ALA A 24 39.24 -11.40 23.51
N ALA A 25 39.43 -11.52 22.18
CA ALA A 25 38.37 -11.18 21.23
C ALA A 25 37.15 -12.01 21.68
N LYS A 26 36.08 -11.31 22.04
CA LYS A 26 34.81 -11.97 22.38
C LYS A 26 34.46 -12.86 21.21
N ASP A 27 34.30 -14.17 21.43
CA ASP A 27 33.83 -15.08 20.38
C ASP A 27 32.58 -14.48 19.75
N PRO A 28 32.49 -14.44 18.42
CA PRO A 28 31.29 -13.90 17.78
C PRO A 28 30.08 -14.68 18.29
N ASP A 29 29.04 -13.95 18.73
CA ASP A 29 27.81 -14.57 19.21
C ASP A 29 27.36 -15.66 18.23
N PRO A 30 26.95 -16.85 18.71
CA PRO A 30 26.47 -17.92 17.85
C PRO A 30 25.38 -17.41 16.89
N VAL A 31 25.31 -17.91 15.67
CA VAL A 31 24.31 -17.51 14.67
C VAL A 31 22.88 -17.55 15.25
N ALA A 32 22.56 -18.62 15.99
CA ALA A 32 21.25 -18.76 16.64
C ALA A 32 20.94 -17.65 17.64
N SER A 33 21.94 -17.19 18.41
CA SER A 33 21.76 -16.07 19.37
C SER A 33 21.49 -14.76 18.64
N ARG A 34 22.17 -14.49 17.53
CA ARG A 34 21.94 -13.29 16.70
C ARG A 34 20.59 -13.30 16.01
N ILE A 35 20.13 -14.45 15.51
CA ILE A 35 18.76 -14.61 14.95
C ILE A 35 17.73 -14.36 16.06
N ALA A 36 17.91 -14.90 17.26
CA ALA A 36 16.99 -14.67 18.37
C ALA A 36 16.94 -13.18 18.76
N ALA A 37 18.08 -12.50 18.81
CA ALA A 37 18.15 -11.06 19.08
C ALA A 37 17.44 -10.24 17.99
N GLN A 38 17.63 -10.60 16.71
CA GLN A 38 16.93 -9.99 15.59
C GLN A 38 15.41 -10.17 15.70
N ASN A 39 14.94 -11.37 15.96
CA ASN A 39 13.50 -11.65 16.06
C ASN A 39 12.86 -10.93 17.24
N ALA A 40 13.55 -10.81 18.37
CA ALA A 40 13.10 -10.00 19.50
C ALA A 40 12.99 -8.52 19.13
N LEU A 41 13.95 -7.99 18.35
CA LEU A 41 13.91 -6.61 17.86
C LEU A 41 12.75 -6.37 16.87
N PHE A 42 12.47 -7.33 16.00
CA PHE A 42 11.32 -7.27 15.09
C PHE A 42 9.99 -7.23 15.85
N GLU A 43 9.85 -8.08 16.86
CA GLU A 43 8.62 -8.08 17.67
C GLU A 43 8.48 -6.77 18.45
N GLU A 44 9.55 -6.25 19.04
CA GLU A 44 9.54 -4.97 19.76
C GLU A 44 9.12 -3.82 18.83
N GLN A 45 9.70 -3.76 17.62
CA GLN A 45 9.34 -2.74 16.63
C GLN A 45 7.88 -2.87 16.19
N TYR A 46 7.43 -4.09 15.92
CA TYR A 46 6.05 -4.36 15.54
C TYR A 46 5.04 -3.92 16.61
N GLN A 47 5.33 -4.24 17.89
CA GLN A 47 4.48 -3.82 19.00
C GLN A 47 4.48 -2.29 19.20
N ALA A 48 5.64 -1.64 19.03
CA ALA A 48 5.74 -0.19 19.09
C ALA A 48 4.93 0.49 17.96
N ASP A 49 4.98 -0.07 16.75
CA ASP A 49 4.26 0.41 15.58
C ASP A 49 2.73 0.27 15.77
N LEU A 50 2.25 -0.87 16.27
CA LEU A 50 0.82 -1.08 16.54
C LEU A 50 0.28 -0.12 17.61
N LYS A 51 1.08 0.16 18.63
CA LYS A 51 0.71 1.12 19.68
C LYS A 51 0.68 2.55 19.15
N ALA A 52 1.58 2.90 18.23
CA ALA A 52 1.62 4.23 17.62
C ALA A 52 0.47 4.44 16.61
N HIS A 53 -0.01 3.36 15.99
CA HIS A 53 -1.03 3.38 14.93
C HIS A 53 -2.24 2.48 15.28
N PRO A 54 -3.10 2.90 16.24
CA PRO A 54 -4.24 2.11 16.73
C PRO A 54 -5.22 1.69 15.63
N GLU A 55 -5.47 2.55 14.64
CA GLU A 55 -6.37 2.27 13.52
C GLU A 55 -5.80 1.13 12.64
N ARG A 56 -4.48 1.13 12.43
CA ARG A 56 -3.80 0.03 11.73
C ARG A 56 -3.88 -1.26 12.53
N ALA A 57 -3.67 -1.21 13.85
CA ALA A 57 -3.83 -2.38 14.71
C ALA A 57 -5.23 -3.00 14.55
N THR A 58 -6.28 -2.18 14.60
CA THR A 58 -7.67 -2.63 14.35
C THR A 58 -7.83 -3.28 12.98
N SER A 59 -7.26 -2.67 11.94
CA SER A 59 -7.43 -3.17 10.56
C SER A 59 -6.85 -4.58 10.34
N ILE A 60 -5.79 -4.94 11.07
CA ILE A 60 -5.17 -6.27 11.02
C ILE A 60 -5.70 -7.24 12.08
N GLY A 61 -6.73 -6.86 12.85
CA GLY A 61 -7.39 -7.72 13.85
C GLY A 61 -6.75 -7.67 15.24
N ASP A 62 -5.87 -6.73 15.53
CA ASP A 62 -5.34 -6.48 16.87
C ASP A 62 -6.17 -5.40 17.57
N TYR A 63 -7.09 -5.83 18.41
CA TYR A 63 -8.10 -4.97 19.02
C TYR A 63 -7.69 -4.35 20.37
N ARG A 64 -6.42 -4.49 20.78
CA ARG A 64 -5.92 -3.98 22.06
C ARG A 64 -6.00 -2.45 22.20
N TYR A 65 -6.05 -1.74 21.10
CA TYR A 65 -6.05 -0.28 21.03
C TYR A 65 -7.33 0.29 20.40
N ASN A 66 -8.44 -0.49 20.42
CA ASN A 66 -9.68 -0.10 19.77
C ASN A 66 -10.36 1.14 20.36
N ASP A 67 -10.00 1.51 21.57
CA ASP A 67 -10.47 2.71 22.27
C ASP A 67 -9.63 3.96 21.96
N GLN A 68 -8.60 3.86 21.07
CA GLN A 68 -7.64 4.94 20.81
C GLN A 68 -7.63 5.36 19.35
N LEU A 69 -7.40 6.64 19.11
CA LEU A 69 -6.97 7.20 17.82
C LEU A 69 -5.49 7.59 17.89
N GLU A 70 -4.83 7.58 16.75
CA GLU A 70 -3.46 8.02 16.56
C GLU A 70 -3.22 9.44 17.13
N ASP A 71 -1.99 9.71 17.53
CA ASP A 71 -1.54 11.05 17.92
C ASP A 71 -1.01 11.76 16.64
N TYR A 72 -1.81 12.69 16.11
CA TYR A 72 -1.49 13.45 14.88
C TYR A 72 -0.67 14.72 15.15
N SER A 73 -0.13 14.89 16.36
CA SER A 73 0.65 16.07 16.73
C SER A 73 2.04 16.07 16.06
N PRO A 74 2.63 17.26 15.79
CA PRO A 74 4.01 17.36 15.31
C PRO A 74 5.02 16.63 16.21
N ALA A 75 4.79 16.64 17.53
CA ALA A 75 5.64 15.96 18.50
C ALA A 75 5.57 14.42 18.37
N ALA A 76 4.44 13.86 17.96
CA ALA A 76 4.30 12.43 17.71
C ALA A 76 5.15 11.98 16.52
N TYR A 77 5.15 12.72 15.42
CA TYR A 77 5.99 12.45 14.26
C TYR A 77 7.49 12.50 14.59
N GLN A 78 7.91 13.46 15.41
CA GLN A 78 9.30 13.54 15.87
C GLN A 78 9.67 12.34 16.77
N ARG A 79 8.79 11.92 17.68
CA ARG A 79 9.00 10.71 18.47
C ARG A 79 9.11 9.46 17.60
N GLN A 80 8.26 9.35 16.58
CA GLN A 80 8.28 8.23 15.65
C GLN A 80 9.61 8.16 14.89
N ASP A 81 10.12 9.28 14.36
CA ASP A 81 11.43 9.32 13.68
C ASP A 81 12.57 8.91 14.60
N ALA A 82 12.61 9.43 15.83
CA ALA A 82 13.61 9.04 16.83
C ALA A 82 13.53 7.53 17.16
N THR A 83 12.34 6.97 17.20
CA THR A 83 12.10 5.54 17.42
C THR A 83 12.63 4.73 16.23
N ASP A 84 12.33 5.14 15.00
CA ASP A 84 12.80 4.49 13.78
C ASP A 84 14.33 4.51 13.66
N GLN A 85 14.97 5.65 14.00
CA GLN A 85 16.43 5.77 14.04
C GLN A 85 17.04 4.82 15.08
N SER A 86 16.43 4.71 16.26
CA SER A 86 16.89 3.78 17.30
C SER A 86 16.79 2.32 16.85
N PHE A 87 15.66 1.92 16.27
CA PHE A 87 15.49 0.56 15.74
C PHE A 87 16.49 0.26 14.61
N LEU A 88 16.68 1.19 13.68
CA LEU A 88 17.64 1.03 12.58
C LEU A 88 19.08 0.87 13.11
N SER A 89 19.48 1.66 14.09
CA SER A 89 20.80 1.58 14.70
C SER A 89 21.02 0.22 15.38
N ARG A 90 20.05 -0.25 16.16
CA ARG A 90 20.08 -1.55 16.84
C ARG A 90 20.09 -2.71 15.85
N LEU A 91 19.30 -2.63 14.78
CA LEU A 91 19.27 -3.63 13.72
C LEU A 91 20.61 -3.74 13.00
N ASN A 92 21.20 -2.60 12.64
CA ASN A 92 22.51 -2.55 11.96
C ASN A 92 23.66 -3.10 12.81
N ALA A 93 23.51 -3.15 14.13
CA ALA A 93 24.49 -3.76 15.03
C ALA A 93 24.46 -5.30 15.01
N ILE A 94 23.43 -5.92 14.42
CA ILE A 94 23.30 -7.37 14.33
C ILE A 94 23.92 -7.84 13.01
N SER A 95 25.04 -8.59 13.08
CA SER A 95 25.65 -9.20 11.90
C SER A 95 24.79 -10.34 11.36
N THR A 96 24.48 -10.31 10.08
CA THR A 96 23.73 -11.36 9.37
C THR A 96 24.60 -12.46 8.78
N ALA A 97 25.91 -12.45 9.05
CA ALA A 97 26.83 -13.48 8.57
C ALA A 97 26.41 -14.88 9.08
N GLY A 98 26.21 -15.82 8.15
CA GLY A 98 25.76 -17.18 8.44
C GLY A 98 24.24 -17.31 8.70
N PHE A 99 23.44 -16.26 8.54
CA PHE A 99 21.99 -16.37 8.65
C PHE A 99 21.40 -17.19 7.49
N PRO A 100 20.36 -17.99 7.73
CA PRO A 100 19.52 -18.53 6.68
C PRO A 100 18.96 -17.39 5.79
N GLU A 101 18.65 -17.72 4.55
CA GLU A 101 18.19 -16.73 3.56
C GLU A 101 16.98 -15.93 4.03
N GLN A 102 15.98 -16.61 4.60
CA GLN A 102 14.74 -15.95 5.06
C GLN A 102 14.97 -15.01 6.24
N ASP A 103 15.88 -15.36 7.18
CA ASP A 103 16.24 -14.48 8.30
C ASP A 103 17.02 -13.24 7.81
N LYS A 104 17.92 -13.43 6.84
CA LYS A 104 18.64 -12.35 6.18
C LYS A 104 17.69 -11.43 5.42
N LEU A 105 16.77 -12.01 4.66
CA LEU A 105 15.75 -11.26 3.91
C LEU A 105 14.86 -10.43 4.86
N SER A 106 14.47 -10.99 6.00
CA SER A 106 13.69 -10.27 7.02
C SER A 106 14.47 -9.08 7.59
N HIS A 107 15.79 -9.25 7.81
CA HIS A 107 16.69 -8.16 8.20
C HIS A 107 16.69 -7.02 7.17
N GLU A 108 16.91 -7.36 5.90
CA GLU A 108 16.99 -6.40 4.79
C GLU A 108 15.67 -5.66 4.57
N VAL A 109 14.53 -6.34 4.69
CA VAL A 109 13.20 -5.71 4.59
C VAL A 109 12.96 -4.72 5.72
N MET A 110 13.27 -5.07 6.98
CA MET A 110 13.13 -4.13 8.11
C MET A 110 14.08 -2.94 7.98
N GLN A 111 15.34 -3.20 7.64
CA GLN A 111 16.35 -2.15 7.41
C GLN A 111 15.88 -1.18 6.32
N ARG A 112 15.36 -1.70 5.19
CA ARG A 112 14.84 -0.91 4.09
C ARG A 112 13.64 -0.07 4.51
N SER A 113 12.69 -0.67 5.22
CA SER A 113 11.50 0.02 5.73
C SER A 113 11.86 1.18 6.64
N LEU A 114 12.70 0.95 7.65
CA LEU A 114 13.15 2.00 8.58
C LEU A 114 13.94 3.10 7.87
N THR A 115 14.85 2.74 6.96
CA THR A 115 15.62 3.70 6.16
C THR A 115 14.70 4.60 5.33
N GLN A 116 13.67 4.03 4.69
CA GLN A 116 12.73 4.80 3.89
C GLN A 116 11.84 5.71 4.75
N ARG A 117 11.39 5.25 5.92
CA ARG A 117 10.61 6.09 6.85
C ARG A 117 11.41 7.31 7.34
N ILE A 118 12.68 7.10 7.71
CA ILE A 118 13.60 8.19 8.07
C ILE A 118 13.87 9.13 6.90
N ALA A 119 13.99 8.61 5.67
CA ALA A 119 14.13 9.44 4.48
C ALA A 119 12.88 10.30 4.22
N ASN A 120 11.68 9.73 4.33
CA ASN A 120 10.41 10.44 4.18
C ASN A 120 10.25 11.54 5.25
N PHE A 121 10.68 11.26 6.49
CA PHE A 121 10.62 12.26 7.56
C PHE A 121 11.45 13.51 7.24
N LYS A 122 12.60 13.38 6.58
CA LYS A 122 13.43 14.54 6.17
C LYS A 122 12.70 15.47 5.20
N PHE A 123 11.81 14.93 4.37
CA PHE A 123 10.99 15.73 3.47
C PHE A 123 9.73 16.30 4.15
N LYS A 124 9.50 15.96 5.42
CA LYS A 124 8.37 16.45 6.23
C LYS A 124 7.01 16.25 5.54
N GLU A 125 6.81 15.12 4.86
CA GLU A 125 5.52 14.82 4.22
C GLU A 125 4.38 14.80 5.22
N TYR A 126 4.67 14.47 6.46
CA TYR A 126 3.72 14.51 7.58
C TYR A 126 3.17 15.93 7.86
N GLU A 127 3.81 16.99 7.35
CA GLU A 127 3.28 18.36 7.44
C GLU A 127 2.22 18.68 6.38
N MET A 128 1.99 17.76 5.42
CA MET A 128 0.94 17.84 4.40
C MET A 128 -0.02 16.63 4.46
N PRO A 129 -0.53 16.23 5.63
CA PRO A 129 -1.25 14.97 5.82
C PRO A 129 -2.68 14.98 5.25
N VAL A 130 -3.09 16.06 4.59
CA VAL A 130 -4.46 16.28 4.14
C VAL A 130 -4.49 16.72 2.69
N ASN A 131 -5.23 15.99 1.90
CA ASN A 131 -5.66 16.36 0.55
C ASN A 131 -7.06 15.79 0.27
N HIS A 132 -7.58 15.94 -0.95
CA HIS A 132 -8.92 15.45 -1.30
C HIS A 132 -9.02 13.92 -1.38
N MET A 133 -7.91 13.18 -1.43
CA MET A 133 -7.88 11.71 -1.48
C MET A 133 -7.73 11.10 -0.10
N GLU A 134 -6.98 11.75 0.78
CA GLU A 134 -6.66 11.22 2.10
C GLU A 134 -6.56 12.32 3.16
N GLY A 135 -6.74 11.89 4.40
CA GLY A 135 -6.62 12.71 5.58
C GLY A 135 -7.51 12.17 6.71
N PRO A 136 -7.42 12.75 7.90
CA PRO A 136 -8.29 12.36 9.01
C PRO A 136 -9.78 12.46 8.67
N GLN A 137 -10.18 13.43 7.83
CA GLN A 137 -11.58 13.63 7.44
C GLN A 137 -12.19 12.41 6.75
N THR A 138 -11.44 11.73 5.90
CA THR A 138 -11.92 10.52 5.21
C THR A 138 -11.74 9.28 6.09
N ARG A 139 -10.58 9.13 6.75
CA ARG A 139 -10.28 7.96 7.60
C ARG A 139 -11.27 7.78 8.75
N PHE A 140 -11.72 8.86 9.40
CA PHE A 140 -12.68 8.73 10.50
C PHE A 140 -14.05 8.30 10.00
N ALA A 141 -14.46 8.71 8.80
CA ALA A 141 -15.71 8.25 8.19
C ALA A 141 -15.72 6.73 7.93
N ASP A 142 -14.54 6.10 7.81
CA ASP A 142 -14.38 4.65 7.59
C ASP A 142 -14.33 3.83 8.89
N LEU A 143 -14.20 4.47 10.05
CA LEU A 143 -14.15 3.76 11.34
C LEU A 143 -15.27 2.74 11.54
N PRO A 144 -16.55 3.04 11.21
CA PRO A 144 -17.63 2.08 11.37
C PRO A 144 -17.47 0.78 10.59
N LEU A 145 -16.71 0.82 9.48
CA LEU A 145 -16.46 -0.34 8.62
C LEU A 145 -15.24 -1.16 9.06
N ALA A 146 -14.36 -0.57 9.86
CA ALA A 146 -13.09 -1.15 10.27
C ALA A 146 -13.15 -1.80 11.65
N VAL A 147 -13.95 -1.23 12.58
CA VAL A 147 -14.02 -1.68 13.98
C VAL A 147 -14.86 -2.94 14.13
N PRO A 148 -14.51 -3.86 15.06
CA PRO A 148 -15.40 -4.95 15.45
C PRO A 148 -16.61 -4.38 16.22
N LEU A 149 -17.78 -4.97 16.03
CA LEU A 149 -19.04 -4.52 16.65
C LEU A 149 -19.85 -5.74 17.15
N ASP A 150 -19.17 -6.73 17.74
CA ASP A 150 -19.77 -7.99 18.16
C ASP A 150 -20.07 -8.08 19.67
N SER A 151 -19.68 -7.05 20.44
CA SER A 151 -19.85 -7.00 21.91
C SER A 151 -20.09 -5.57 22.40
N VAL A 152 -20.73 -5.42 23.57
CA VAL A 152 -20.91 -4.14 24.24
C VAL A 152 -19.59 -3.37 24.37
N LYS A 153 -18.50 -4.06 24.75
CA LYS A 153 -17.16 -3.46 24.86
C LYS A 153 -16.69 -2.84 23.53
N HIS A 154 -16.90 -3.50 22.40
CA HIS A 154 -16.49 -2.97 21.11
C HIS A 154 -17.27 -1.72 20.71
N TYR A 155 -18.54 -1.61 21.06
CA TYR A 155 -19.31 -0.36 20.91
C TYR A 155 -18.82 0.75 21.84
N GLU A 156 -18.43 0.42 23.06
CA GLU A 156 -17.84 1.39 24.00
C GLU A 156 -16.48 1.89 23.52
N ASP A 157 -15.64 1.00 22.96
CA ASP A 157 -14.38 1.38 22.31
C ASP A 157 -14.60 2.30 21.12
N TYR A 158 -15.63 2.00 20.30
CA TYR A 158 -16.01 2.85 19.19
C TYR A 158 -16.40 4.26 19.66
N ILE A 159 -17.23 4.37 20.71
CA ILE A 159 -17.60 5.66 21.31
C ILE A 159 -16.35 6.40 21.80
N ALA A 160 -15.42 5.72 22.47
CA ALA A 160 -14.18 6.30 22.95
C ALA A 160 -13.30 6.86 21.81
N ARG A 161 -13.29 6.21 20.64
CA ARG A 161 -12.65 6.75 19.42
C ARG A 161 -13.34 7.98 18.89
N LEU A 162 -14.68 7.96 18.77
CA LEU A 162 -15.45 9.12 18.31
C LEU A 162 -15.16 10.36 19.16
N GLN A 163 -15.08 10.21 20.49
CA GLN A 163 -14.75 11.29 21.44
C GLN A 163 -13.36 11.89 21.25
N GLN A 164 -12.44 11.18 20.58
CA GLN A 164 -11.09 11.68 20.29
C GLN A 164 -10.98 12.43 18.95
N ILE A 165 -11.99 12.38 18.09
CA ILE A 165 -11.97 13.05 16.78
C ILE A 165 -11.69 14.56 16.91
N PRO A 166 -12.28 15.32 17.85
CA PRO A 166 -11.94 16.72 18.01
C PRO A 166 -10.45 16.95 18.28
N ARG A 167 -9.85 16.17 19.20
CA ARG A 167 -8.40 16.23 19.50
C ARG A 167 -7.57 15.92 18.24
N ALA A 168 -7.93 14.90 17.49
CA ALA A 168 -7.20 14.49 16.31
C ALA A 168 -7.22 15.57 15.21
N PHE A 169 -8.35 16.25 15.01
CA PHE A 169 -8.41 17.41 14.11
C PHE A 169 -7.59 18.59 14.60
N ASP A 170 -7.63 18.93 15.90
CA ASP A 170 -6.83 20.02 16.47
C ASP A 170 -5.32 19.76 16.28
N GLN A 171 -4.87 18.53 16.50
CA GLN A 171 -3.49 18.11 16.27
C GLN A 171 -3.12 18.19 14.78
N THR A 172 -4.02 17.76 13.90
CA THR A 172 -3.84 17.87 12.46
C THR A 172 -3.71 19.33 12.03
N GLU A 173 -4.58 20.22 12.50
CA GLU A 173 -4.48 21.66 12.23
C GLU A 173 -3.12 22.24 12.67
N ALA A 174 -2.60 21.83 13.83
CA ALA A 174 -1.29 22.26 14.31
C ALA A 174 -0.17 21.79 13.35
N THR A 175 -0.26 20.57 12.84
CA THR A 175 0.68 20.00 11.86
C THR A 175 0.59 20.72 10.52
N LEU A 176 -0.62 21.02 10.04
CA LEU A 176 -0.84 21.78 8.80
C LEU A 176 -0.28 23.21 8.90
N ARG A 177 -0.44 23.90 10.07
CA ARG A 177 0.18 25.20 10.29
C ARG A 177 1.71 25.15 10.30
N ALA A 178 2.33 24.06 10.74
CA ALA A 178 3.77 23.87 10.59
C ALA A 178 4.16 23.78 9.10
N GLY A 179 3.41 23.01 8.31
CA GLY A 179 3.60 22.92 6.86
C GLY A 179 3.46 24.27 6.14
N MET A 180 2.45 25.07 6.50
CA MET A 180 2.30 26.44 5.98
C MET A 180 3.57 27.27 6.22
N LYS A 181 4.09 27.23 7.45
CA LYS A 181 5.32 27.94 7.82
C LYS A 181 6.54 27.48 7.01
N ASP A 182 6.63 26.18 6.76
CA ASP A 182 7.73 25.55 6.02
C ASP A 182 7.51 25.58 4.49
N LYS A 183 6.41 26.20 4.03
CA LYS A 183 6.01 26.28 2.60
C LYS A 183 5.76 24.91 1.98
N LEU A 184 5.35 23.96 2.79
CA LEU A 184 4.94 22.63 2.38
C LEU A 184 3.42 22.63 2.22
N MET A 185 2.95 22.94 1.01
CA MET A 185 1.53 23.11 0.73
C MET A 185 1.09 22.21 -0.41
N PRO A 186 -0.01 21.45 -0.24
CA PRO A 186 -0.69 20.80 -1.35
C PRO A 186 -1.26 21.82 -2.37
N VAL A 187 -1.73 21.32 -3.50
CA VAL A 187 -2.30 22.16 -4.54
C VAL A 187 -3.65 22.74 -4.10
N ARG A 188 -3.82 24.06 -4.26
CA ARG A 188 -4.97 24.83 -3.75
C ARG A 188 -6.32 24.27 -4.16
N PHE A 189 -6.58 24.06 -5.46
CA PHE A 189 -7.90 23.62 -5.94
C PHE A 189 -8.29 22.25 -5.42
N LEU A 190 -7.31 21.40 -5.02
CA LEU A 190 -7.58 20.11 -4.36
C LEU A 190 -7.96 20.29 -2.90
N LEU A 191 -7.35 21.26 -2.20
CA LEU A 191 -7.73 21.61 -0.84
C LEU A 191 -9.14 22.22 -0.76
N GLU A 192 -9.52 23.02 -1.78
CA GLU A 192 -10.86 23.62 -1.88
C GLU A 192 -11.99 22.60 -1.98
N LYS A 193 -11.70 21.33 -2.30
CA LYS A 193 -12.68 20.24 -2.31
C LYS A 193 -13.02 19.70 -0.92
N ILE A 194 -12.13 19.86 0.06
CA ILE A 194 -12.22 19.22 1.37
C ILE A 194 -13.44 19.71 2.19
N PRO A 195 -13.77 21.03 2.23
CA PRO A 195 -14.96 21.49 2.94
C PRO A 195 -16.26 20.82 2.45
N ALA A 196 -16.38 20.63 1.14
CA ALA A 196 -17.55 19.94 0.56
C ALA A 196 -17.56 18.44 0.91
N GLN A 197 -16.39 17.79 0.98
CA GLN A 197 -16.27 16.40 1.47
C GLN A 197 -16.73 16.29 2.92
N CYS A 198 -16.25 17.17 3.80
CA CYS A 198 -16.69 17.20 5.19
C CYS A 198 -18.19 17.38 5.32
N ALA A 199 -18.79 18.28 4.51
CA ALA A 199 -20.24 18.49 4.48
C ALA A 199 -20.99 17.23 4.00
N GLY A 200 -20.47 16.52 2.99
CA GLY A 200 -21.01 15.26 2.51
C GLY A 200 -20.97 14.15 3.56
N ILE A 201 -19.87 14.04 4.30
CA ILE A 201 -19.72 13.09 5.42
C ILE A 201 -20.71 13.39 6.53
N ILE A 202 -20.88 14.65 6.91
CA ILE A 202 -21.89 15.07 7.89
C ILE A 202 -23.30 14.72 7.42
N ALA A 203 -23.62 14.96 6.14
CA ALA A 203 -24.95 14.71 5.59
C ALA A 203 -25.28 13.21 5.47
N SER A 204 -24.30 12.37 5.16
CA SER A 204 -24.47 10.91 5.05
C SER A 204 -24.41 10.19 6.40
N ASP A 205 -23.83 10.82 7.40
CA ASP A 205 -23.68 10.38 8.78
C ASP A 205 -23.25 8.90 8.93
N PRO A 206 -22.08 8.52 8.41
CA PRO A 206 -21.60 7.14 8.49
C PRO A 206 -21.39 6.68 9.93
N PHE A 207 -21.19 7.60 10.88
CA PHE A 207 -20.89 7.29 12.28
C PHE A 207 -22.07 6.63 13.00
N LEU A 208 -23.30 6.80 12.50
CA LEU A 208 -24.49 6.12 13.03
C LEU A 208 -24.75 4.74 12.41
N LEU A 209 -23.96 4.28 11.43
CA LEU A 209 -24.13 2.94 10.85
C LEU A 209 -24.17 1.82 11.90
N PRO A 210 -23.31 1.81 12.95
CA PRO A 210 -23.33 0.78 13.98
C PRO A 210 -24.65 0.68 14.75
N THR A 211 -25.45 1.75 14.77
CA THR A 211 -26.75 1.76 15.48
C THR A 211 -27.91 1.19 14.65
N LYS A 212 -27.70 0.93 13.36
CA LYS A 212 -28.77 0.44 12.45
C LYS A 212 -29.08 -1.04 12.65
N LYS A 213 -28.08 -1.81 13.08
CA LYS A 213 -28.22 -3.25 13.34
C LYS A 213 -27.21 -3.68 14.39
N PHE A 214 -27.73 -4.17 15.52
CA PHE A 214 -26.91 -4.79 16.57
C PHE A 214 -26.88 -6.31 16.42
N PRO A 215 -25.80 -6.98 16.88
CA PRO A 215 -25.80 -8.43 17.08
C PRO A 215 -26.86 -8.88 18.09
N ASP A 216 -27.39 -10.08 17.89
CA ASP A 216 -28.41 -10.67 18.79
C ASP A 216 -27.89 -10.86 20.24
N SER A 217 -26.57 -10.89 20.42
CA SER A 217 -25.91 -11.00 21.73
C SER A 217 -26.03 -9.73 22.60
N ILE A 218 -26.42 -8.59 22.03
CA ILE A 218 -26.52 -7.30 22.75
C ILE A 218 -27.96 -7.10 23.19
N SER A 219 -28.15 -6.90 24.50
CA SER A 219 -29.48 -6.69 25.11
C SER A 219 -30.20 -5.44 24.55
N ALA A 220 -31.52 -5.45 24.52
CA ALA A 220 -32.31 -4.30 24.09
C ALA A 220 -32.00 -3.02 24.92
N GLU A 221 -31.71 -3.17 26.22
CA GLU A 221 -31.29 -2.08 27.11
C GLU A 221 -29.95 -1.50 26.66
N ASP A 222 -28.96 -2.35 26.38
CA ASP A 222 -27.65 -1.90 25.87
C ASP A 222 -27.76 -1.30 24.49
N GLN A 223 -28.58 -1.86 23.60
CA GLN A 223 -28.82 -1.26 22.26
C GLN A 223 -29.34 0.18 22.38
N GLN A 224 -30.30 0.44 23.30
CA GLN A 224 -30.82 1.79 23.53
C GLN A 224 -29.76 2.71 24.12
N ARG A 225 -29.03 2.24 25.13
CA ARG A 225 -27.94 2.99 25.79
C ARG A 225 -26.83 3.36 24.80
N LEU A 226 -26.36 2.39 24.02
CA LEU A 226 -25.29 2.56 23.04
C LEU A 226 -25.74 3.46 21.88
N THR A 227 -26.96 3.29 21.36
CA THR A 227 -27.51 4.17 20.34
C THR A 227 -27.54 5.62 20.82
N LYS A 228 -28.03 5.85 22.06
CA LYS A 228 -28.06 7.20 22.64
C LYS A 228 -26.65 7.76 22.78
N ALA A 229 -25.71 7.00 23.33
CA ALA A 229 -24.33 7.46 23.56
C ALA A 229 -23.61 7.78 22.25
N ILE A 230 -23.75 6.94 21.20
CA ILE A 230 -23.17 7.20 19.87
C ILE A 230 -23.80 8.47 19.27
N THR A 231 -25.13 8.58 19.30
CA THR A 231 -25.85 9.72 18.73
C THR A 231 -25.47 11.03 19.45
N ASP A 232 -25.38 11.02 20.76
CA ASP A 232 -24.97 12.19 21.54
C ASP A 232 -23.53 12.60 21.21
N THR A 233 -22.59 11.64 21.15
CA THR A 233 -21.19 11.90 20.78
C THR A 233 -21.07 12.45 19.36
N VAL A 234 -21.78 11.85 18.41
CA VAL A 234 -21.76 12.32 17.02
C VAL A 234 -22.27 13.76 16.92
N ASN A 235 -23.41 14.06 17.53
CA ASN A 235 -24.02 15.39 17.43
C ASN A 235 -23.25 16.47 18.19
N ASN A 236 -22.67 16.14 19.36
CA ASN A 236 -22.06 17.14 20.26
C ASN A 236 -20.56 17.29 20.06
N GLU A 237 -19.86 16.28 19.49
CA GLU A 237 -18.41 16.26 19.37
C GLU A 237 -17.95 16.08 17.92
N VAL A 238 -18.40 15.02 17.21
CA VAL A 238 -17.91 14.69 15.88
C VAL A 238 -18.32 15.74 14.84
N ILE A 239 -19.62 16.01 14.72
CA ILE A 239 -20.14 16.98 13.74
C ILE A 239 -19.57 18.39 13.95
N PRO A 240 -19.52 18.92 15.19
CA PRO A 240 -18.85 20.20 15.44
C PRO A 240 -17.37 20.21 15.06
N ALA A 241 -16.63 19.11 15.32
CA ALA A 241 -15.23 19.00 14.95
C ALA A 241 -15.02 19.00 13.43
N TYR A 242 -15.83 18.26 12.67
CA TYR A 242 -15.81 18.31 11.20
C TYR A 242 -16.11 19.72 10.65
N LYS A 243 -17.11 20.41 11.21
CA LYS A 243 -17.45 21.79 10.81
C LYS A 243 -16.30 22.75 11.09
N LYS A 244 -15.65 22.63 12.26
CA LYS A 244 -14.47 23.43 12.64
C LYS A 244 -13.31 23.19 11.68
N PHE A 245 -12.99 21.92 11.42
CA PHE A 245 -11.92 21.53 10.50
C PHE A 245 -12.20 22.03 9.08
N ALA A 246 -13.41 21.86 8.55
CA ALA A 246 -13.80 22.38 7.25
C ALA A 246 -13.66 23.91 7.15
N ALA A 247 -14.02 24.63 8.20
CA ALA A 247 -13.86 26.09 8.27
C ALA A 247 -12.38 26.49 8.29
N PHE A 248 -11.53 25.80 9.05
CA PHE A 248 -10.08 26.01 9.03
C PHE A 248 -9.48 25.79 7.64
N ILE A 249 -9.83 24.68 6.99
CA ILE A 249 -9.36 24.41 5.62
C ILE A 249 -9.79 25.52 4.66
N ALA A 250 -11.05 25.92 4.69
CA ALA A 250 -11.58 26.95 3.78
C ALA A 250 -10.98 28.34 4.01
N ALA A 251 -10.81 28.74 5.28
CA ALA A 251 -10.45 30.10 5.64
C ALA A 251 -8.94 30.34 5.76
N GLU A 252 -8.19 29.34 6.21
CA GLU A 252 -6.76 29.50 6.53
C GLU A 252 -5.85 28.66 5.59
N TYR A 253 -6.15 27.36 5.41
CA TYR A 253 -5.20 26.45 4.78
C TYR A 253 -5.27 26.43 3.25
N ALA A 254 -6.46 26.31 2.66
CA ALA A 254 -6.61 26.27 1.21
C ALA A 254 -6.14 27.55 0.50
N PRO A 255 -6.36 28.77 1.04
CA PRO A 255 -5.85 29.99 0.42
C PRO A 255 -4.32 30.00 0.25
N GLU A 256 -3.57 29.37 1.16
CA GLU A 256 -2.11 29.26 1.09
C GLU A 256 -1.63 28.11 0.17
N GLY A 257 -2.56 27.30 -0.35
CA GLY A 257 -2.27 26.20 -1.26
C GLY A 257 -1.52 26.68 -2.51
N ARG A 258 -0.55 25.86 -2.96
CA ARG A 258 0.24 26.18 -4.16
C ARG A 258 -0.59 26.13 -5.44
N SER A 259 -0.25 26.96 -6.42
CA SER A 259 -0.88 26.94 -7.75
C SER A 259 -0.19 25.98 -8.74
N THR A 260 1.09 25.67 -8.51
CA THR A 260 1.86 24.74 -9.34
C THR A 260 1.48 23.30 -9.03
N LEU A 261 1.32 22.47 -10.05
CA LEU A 261 0.87 21.08 -9.90
C LEU A 261 1.98 20.15 -9.43
N SER A 262 3.18 20.31 -10.01
CA SER A 262 4.32 19.45 -9.76
C SER A 262 4.77 19.47 -8.29
N VAL A 263 5.08 18.29 -7.75
CA VAL A 263 5.72 18.15 -6.43
C VAL A 263 7.11 18.77 -6.40
N THR A 264 7.76 18.92 -7.58
CA THR A 264 9.09 19.53 -7.69
C THR A 264 9.09 21.05 -7.41
N ALA A 265 7.92 21.67 -7.30
CA ALA A 265 7.80 23.06 -6.86
C ALA A 265 7.96 23.22 -5.33
N LEU A 266 7.88 22.16 -4.56
CA LEU A 266 8.10 22.16 -3.11
C LEU A 266 9.61 22.25 -2.78
N PRO A 267 9.98 22.68 -1.56
CA PRO A 267 11.37 22.64 -1.09
C PRO A 267 12.00 21.27 -1.27
N GLY A 268 13.16 21.19 -1.94
CA GLY A 268 13.82 19.91 -2.27
C GLY A 268 13.05 19.06 -3.28
N GLY A 269 12.24 19.67 -4.13
CA GLY A 269 11.22 18.99 -4.91
C GLY A 269 11.73 17.90 -5.86
N LYS A 270 12.89 18.08 -6.52
CA LYS A 270 13.48 17.03 -7.38
C LYS A 270 13.85 15.78 -6.58
N GLU A 271 14.56 15.98 -5.48
CA GLU A 271 14.95 14.90 -4.58
C GLU A 271 13.72 14.26 -3.90
N ARG A 272 12.68 15.06 -3.62
CA ARG A 272 11.39 14.58 -3.10
C ARG A 272 10.74 13.63 -4.10
N TYR A 273 10.59 14.03 -5.37
CA TYR A 273 9.98 13.16 -6.38
C TYR A 273 10.78 11.87 -6.61
N LEU A 274 12.12 11.93 -6.61
CA LEU A 274 12.96 10.73 -6.67
C LEU A 274 12.81 9.85 -5.43
N ASN A 275 12.61 10.45 -4.24
CA ASN A 275 12.30 9.70 -3.03
C ASN A 275 10.92 9.03 -3.12
N ASP A 276 9.90 9.71 -3.66
CA ASP A 276 8.56 9.16 -3.87
C ASP A 276 8.61 7.97 -4.83
N ILE A 277 9.33 8.09 -5.95
CA ILE A 277 9.54 6.97 -6.90
C ILE A 277 10.14 5.77 -6.17
N ARG A 278 11.23 5.95 -5.41
CA ARG A 278 11.88 4.87 -4.66
C ARG A 278 10.98 4.25 -3.60
N SER A 279 10.25 5.09 -2.87
CA SER A 279 9.33 4.66 -1.82
C SER A 279 8.18 3.80 -2.37
N ARG A 280 7.58 4.25 -3.48
CA ARG A 280 6.40 3.61 -4.07
C ARG A 280 6.74 2.39 -4.92
N THR A 281 7.79 2.48 -5.74
CA THR A 281 8.15 1.41 -6.70
C THR A 281 9.22 0.46 -6.16
N THR A 282 10.02 0.90 -5.18
CA THR A 282 11.25 0.23 -4.69
C THR A 282 12.30 -0.03 -5.78
N ILE A 283 12.18 0.66 -6.91
CA ILE A 283 13.16 0.67 -7.99
C ILE A 283 13.96 1.98 -7.88
N SER A 284 15.25 1.87 -7.55
CA SER A 284 16.12 3.02 -7.33
C SER A 284 16.96 3.40 -8.55
N THR A 285 16.90 2.61 -9.62
CA THR A 285 17.79 2.72 -10.78
C THR A 285 17.19 3.50 -11.94
N LEU A 286 15.86 3.74 -11.94
CA LEU A 286 15.17 4.44 -13.03
C LEU A 286 15.05 5.94 -12.73
N THR A 287 15.34 6.73 -13.75
CA THR A 287 15.03 8.16 -13.79
C THR A 287 13.58 8.42 -14.23
N PRO A 288 12.99 9.58 -13.93
CA PRO A 288 11.68 9.96 -14.45
C PRO A 288 11.58 9.87 -15.98
N ASP A 289 12.61 10.29 -16.72
CA ASP A 289 12.62 10.26 -18.19
C ASP A 289 12.63 8.80 -18.73
N GLU A 290 13.36 7.90 -18.07
CA GLU A 290 13.35 6.48 -18.43
C GLU A 290 11.97 5.86 -18.15
N ILE A 291 11.32 6.23 -17.04
CA ILE A 291 9.95 5.77 -16.70
C ILE A 291 8.96 6.29 -17.74
N HIS A 292 9.04 7.55 -18.13
CA HIS A 292 8.23 8.16 -19.18
C HIS A 292 8.38 7.37 -20.50
N ALA A 293 9.62 7.13 -20.91
CA ALA A 293 9.91 6.37 -22.13
C ALA A 293 9.42 4.91 -22.07
N ILE A 294 9.47 4.26 -20.88
CA ILE A 294 8.86 2.95 -20.66
C ILE A 294 7.35 3.03 -20.90
N GLY A 295 6.69 4.06 -20.34
CA GLY A 295 5.26 4.28 -20.50
C GLY A 295 4.84 4.38 -21.96
N LEU A 296 5.54 5.20 -22.76
CA LEU A 296 5.27 5.35 -24.20
C LEU A 296 5.43 4.03 -24.96
N ARG A 297 6.53 3.28 -24.70
CA ARG A 297 6.73 1.97 -25.36
C ARG A 297 5.65 0.95 -25.00
N GLU A 298 5.20 0.94 -23.75
CA GLU A 298 4.13 0.02 -23.32
C GLU A 298 2.77 0.40 -23.93
N ILE A 299 2.48 1.69 -24.09
CA ILE A 299 1.30 2.17 -24.82
C ILE A 299 1.33 1.64 -26.23
N ASP A 300 2.42 1.85 -26.99
CA ASP A 300 2.55 1.39 -28.37
C ASP A 300 2.37 -0.14 -28.49
N ARG A 301 2.97 -0.90 -27.54
CA ARG A 301 2.83 -2.37 -27.52
C ARG A 301 1.37 -2.80 -27.31
N ILE A 302 0.70 -2.19 -26.31
CA ILE A 302 -0.67 -2.57 -25.94
C ILE A 302 -1.65 -2.17 -27.06
N GLU A 303 -1.51 -0.96 -27.63
CA GLU A 303 -2.33 -0.55 -28.79
C GLU A 303 -2.15 -1.49 -29.99
N GLY A 304 -0.93 -2.00 -30.19
CA GLY A 304 -0.69 -3.03 -31.21
C GLY A 304 -1.48 -4.32 -30.96
N GLU A 305 -1.57 -4.79 -29.72
CA GLU A 305 -2.38 -5.96 -29.34
C GLU A 305 -3.89 -5.66 -29.46
N MET A 306 -4.32 -4.47 -29.03
CA MET A 306 -5.72 -4.03 -29.19
C MET A 306 -6.14 -3.92 -30.66
N LEU A 307 -5.23 -3.47 -31.54
CA LEU A 307 -5.48 -3.39 -32.98
C LEU A 307 -5.75 -4.77 -33.59
N VAL A 308 -5.04 -5.81 -33.16
CA VAL A 308 -5.29 -7.18 -33.60
C VAL A 308 -6.72 -7.63 -33.26
N ILE A 309 -7.23 -7.25 -32.05
CA ILE A 309 -8.62 -7.55 -31.67
C ILE A 309 -9.59 -6.74 -32.55
N ALA A 310 -9.38 -5.43 -32.67
CA ALA A 310 -10.23 -4.55 -33.45
C ALA A 310 -10.36 -5.04 -34.93
N GLN A 311 -9.24 -5.44 -35.53
CA GLN A 311 -9.24 -5.97 -36.90
C GLN A 311 -9.99 -7.30 -37.05
N LYS A 312 -9.91 -8.18 -36.05
CA LYS A 312 -10.70 -9.43 -36.04
C LYS A 312 -12.22 -9.16 -35.95
N GLU A 313 -12.58 -8.09 -35.26
CA GLU A 313 -13.97 -7.63 -35.14
C GLU A 313 -14.43 -6.75 -36.32
N GLY A 314 -13.57 -6.60 -37.38
CA GLY A 314 -13.90 -5.90 -38.60
C GLY A 314 -13.67 -4.38 -38.60
N PHE A 315 -12.96 -3.85 -37.60
CA PHE A 315 -12.62 -2.43 -37.50
C PHE A 315 -11.22 -2.16 -38.08
N LYS A 316 -11.04 -0.97 -38.65
CA LYS A 316 -9.77 -0.58 -39.26
C LYS A 316 -8.70 -0.16 -38.25
N ASP A 317 -9.12 0.36 -37.09
CA ASP A 317 -8.26 0.90 -36.04
C ASP A 317 -8.91 0.77 -34.66
N VAL A 318 -8.09 0.95 -33.60
CA VAL A 318 -8.51 0.85 -32.20
C VAL A 318 -9.55 1.92 -31.84
N ALA A 319 -9.43 3.12 -32.41
CA ALA A 319 -10.35 4.22 -32.11
C ALA A 319 -11.76 3.91 -32.60
N SER A 320 -11.92 3.46 -33.84
CA SER A 320 -13.22 3.08 -34.40
C SER A 320 -13.86 1.89 -33.68
N PHE A 321 -13.06 0.93 -33.21
CA PHE A 321 -13.55 -0.16 -32.36
C PHE A 321 -14.03 0.36 -31.00
N ARG A 322 -13.22 1.17 -30.32
CA ARG A 322 -13.56 1.80 -29.05
C ARG A 322 -14.86 2.61 -29.15
N ASP A 323 -14.99 3.44 -30.17
CA ASP A 323 -16.19 4.28 -30.37
C ASP A 323 -17.44 3.41 -30.58
N SER A 324 -17.32 2.25 -31.23
CA SER A 324 -18.41 1.28 -31.38
C SER A 324 -18.87 0.70 -30.05
N LEU A 325 -17.93 0.49 -29.11
CA LEU A 325 -18.24 -0.04 -27.77
C LEU A 325 -19.00 0.98 -26.91
N GLN A 326 -18.74 2.28 -27.08
CA GLN A 326 -19.40 3.33 -26.31
C GLN A 326 -20.92 3.37 -26.51
N THR A 327 -21.39 2.96 -27.68
CA THR A 327 -22.82 2.94 -28.04
C THR A 327 -23.45 1.55 -27.90
N ASN A 328 -22.66 0.53 -27.56
CA ASN A 328 -23.14 -0.85 -27.47
C ASN A 328 -23.73 -1.15 -26.08
N THR A 329 -25.05 -1.14 -26.00
CA THR A 329 -25.81 -1.38 -24.76
C THR A 329 -25.55 -2.75 -24.13
N LYS A 330 -25.02 -3.73 -24.86
CA LYS A 330 -24.61 -5.05 -24.33
C LYS A 330 -23.63 -4.91 -23.15
N TYR A 331 -22.78 -3.89 -23.20
CA TYR A 331 -21.72 -3.68 -22.23
C TYR A 331 -22.04 -2.58 -21.19
N ILE A 332 -23.27 -2.11 -21.17
CA ILE A 332 -23.79 -1.19 -20.14
C ILE A 332 -24.57 -2.02 -19.12
N PRO A 333 -24.24 -1.98 -17.83
CA PRO A 333 -24.99 -2.75 -16.83
C PRO A 333 -26.40 -2.26 -16.69
N THR A 334 -27.33 -3.17 -16.42
CA THR A 334 -28.76 -2.88 -16.22
C THR A 334 -29.11 -2.58 -14.77
N SER A 335 -28.22 -2.95 -13.84
CA SER A 335 -28.39 -2.71 -12.40
C SER A 335 -27.06 -2.80 -11.65
N SER A 336 -27.03 -2.25 -10.44
CA SER A 336 -25.89 -2.42 -9.51
C SER A 336 -25.69 -3.89 -9.15
N GLU A 337 -26.76 -4.68 -8.98
CA GLU A 337 -26.63 -6.10 -8.62
C GLU A 337 -26.03 -6.93 -9.75
N GLN A 338 -26.32 -6.61 -11.02
CA GLN A 338 -25.66 -7.27 -12.15
C GLN A 338 -24.13 -7.15 -12.03
N ILE A 339 -23.61 -5.98 -11.70
CA ILE A 339 -22.16 -5.77 -11.54
C ILE A 339 -21.60 -6.65 -10.43
N LEU A 340 -22.28 -6.71 -9.28
CA LEU A 340 -21.85 -7.54 -8.15
C LEU A 340 -21.89 -9.03 -8.50
N ASP A 341 -22.91 -9.50 -9.21
CA ASP A 341 -23.03 -10.88 -9.65
C ASP A 341 -21.96 -11.24 -10.69
N ASP A 342 -21.60 -10.33 -11.58
CA ASP A 342 -20.51 -10.52 -12.52
C ASP A 342 -19.18 -10.68 -11.80
N PHE A 343 -18.86 -9.84 -10.80
CA PHE A 343 -17.65 -9.99 -9.97
C PHE A 343 -17.64 -11.33 -9.21
N ARG A 344 -18.76 -11.71 -8.58
CA ARG A 344 -18.91 -13.00 -7.89
C ARG A 344 -18.66 -14.17 -8.84
N ARG A 345 -19.20 -14.10 -10.05
CA ARG A 345 -19.05 -15.11 -11.11
C ARG A 345 -17.60 -15.20 -11.58
N TYR A 346 -16.93 -14.07 -11.85
CA TYR A 346 -15.52 -14.06 -12.29
C TYR A 346 -14.58 -14.64 -11.21
N ILE A 347 -14.79 -14.30 -9.95
CA ILE A 347 -14.02 -14.88 -8.84
C ILE A 347 -14.29 -16.39 -8.72
N ALA A 348 -15.57 -16.81 -8.78
CA ALA A 348 -15.94 -18.21 -8.67
C ALA A 348 -15.40 -19.08 -9.81
N GLN A 349 -15.37 -18.58 -11.05
CA GLN A 349 -14.83 -19.34 -12.20
C GLN A 349 -13.29 -19.49 -12.14
N MET A 350 -12.59 -18.54 -11.52
CA MET A 350 -11.14 -18.60 -11.35
C MET A 350 -10.73 -19.61 -10.29
N GLN A 351 -11.54 -19.83 -9.24
CA GLN A 351 -11.19 -20.69 -8.10
C GLN A 351 -10.71 -22.10 -8.52
N PRO A 352 -11.39 -22.88 -9.39
CA PRO A 352 -10.91 -24.20 -9.81
C PRO A 352 -9.64 -24.15 -10.67
N LYS A 353 -9.32 -22.99 -11.26
CA LYS A 353 -8.15 -22.80 -12.12
C LYS A 353 -6.87 -22.48 -11.35
N LEU A 354 -6.97 -22.11 -10.08
CA LEU A 354 -5.80 -21.75 -9.29
C LEU A 354 -4.74 -22.85 -9.21
N SER A 355 -5.15 -24.14 -9.17
CA SER A 355 -4.23 -25.28 -9.13
C SER A 355 -3.40 -25.46 -10.42
N GLU A 356 -3.80 -24.83 -11.52
CA GLU A 356 -3.00 -24.81 -12.77
C GLU A 356 -1.86 -23.77 -12.66
N LEU A 357 -2.00 -22.78 -11.77
CA LEU A 357 -1.10 -21.64 -11.65
C LEU A 357 -0.26 -21.65 -10.37
N PHE A 358 -0.72 -22.30 -9.29
CA PHE A 358 -0.11 -22.23 -7.96
C PHE A 358 -0.01 -23.61 -7.32
N GLY A 359 1.06 -23.85 -6.58
CA GLY A 359 1.23 -25.01 -5.72
C GLY A 359 0.58 -24.82 -4.35
N TYR A 360 0.56 -23.57 -3.83
CA TYR A 360 -0.09 -23.19 -2.58
C TYR A 360 -1.27 -22.24 -2.82
N ILE A 361 -2.42 -22.58 -2.27
CA ILE A 361 -3.66 -21.80 -2.40
C ILE A 361 -4.21 -21.53 -0.98
N PRO A 362 -4.28 -20.27 -0.53
CA PRO A 362 -4.82 -19.94 0.79
C PRO A 362 -6.33 -20.19 0.84
N GLY A 363 -6.83 -20.63 2.02
CA GLY A 363 -8.25 -20.89 2.25
C GLY A 363 -9.04 -19.68 2.78
N SER A 364 -8.52 -18.46 2.68
CA SER A 364 -9.17 -17.27 3.21
C SER A 364 -10.46 -16.94 2.44
N PRO A 365 -11.57 -16.63 3.13
CA PRO A 365 -12.82 -16.26 2.45
C PRO A 365 -12.75 -14.83 1.91
N VAL A 366 -13.50 -14.58 0.81
CA VAL A 366 -13.68 -13.26 0.21
C VAL A 366 -15.16 -12.98 -0.06
N THR A 367 -15.59 -11.76 0.20
CA THR A 367 -16.92 -11.24 -0.15
C THR A 367 -16.83 -10.19 -1.26
N VAL A 368 -17.93 -10.00 -1.99
CA VAL A 368 -18.10 -8.96 -3.01
C VAL A 368 -19.28 -8.10 -2.59
N GLU A 369 -19.02 -6.83 -2.35
CA GLU A 369 -20.00 -5.88 -1.79
C GLU A 369 -19.94 -4.55 -2.55
N ALA A 370 -21.07 -3.85 -2.60
CA ALA A 370 -21.11 -2.50 -3.15
C ALA A 370 -20.36 -1.51 -2.24
N ILE A 371 -19.66 -0.55 -2.83
CA ILE A 371 -19.10 0.58 -2.09
C ILE A 371 -20.25 1.37 -1.44
N PRO A 372 -20.16 1.69 -0.14
CA PRO A 372 -21.19 2.46 0.56
C PRO A 372 -21.43 3.83 -0.08
N ALA A 373 -22.67 4.33 0.02
CA ALA A 373 -23.08 5.58 -0.63
C ALA A 373 -22.24 6.81 -0.22
N PHE A 374 -21.73 6.86 1.02
CA PHE A 374 -20.87 7.95 1.47
C PHE A 374 -19.46 7.93 0.84
N GLN A 375 -19.09 6.82 0.18
CA GLN A 375 -17.87 6.64 -0.59
C GLN A 375 -18.14 6.50 -2.09
N ALA A 376 -19.27 6.94 -2.59
CA ALA A 376 -19.73 6.72 -3.98
C ALA A 376 -18.74 7.12 -5.07
N GLY A 377 -17.76 7.99 -4.76
CA GLY A 377 -16.68 8.38 -5.67
C GLY A 377 -15.42 7.50 -5.61
N ALA A 378 -15.39 6.48 -4.74
CA ALA A 378 -14.25 5.58 -4.66
C ALA A 378 -14.24 4.58 -5.82
N ALA A 379 -13.04 4.23 -6.30
CA ALA A 379 -12.85 3.15 -7.26
C ALA A 379 -13.05 1.78 -6.60
N THR A 380 -13.36 0.76 -7.40
CA THR A 380 -13.35 -0.65 -6.96
C THR A 380 -12.00 -0.97 -6.34
N HIS A 381 -12.00 -1.63 -5.18
CA HIS A 381 -10.78 -1.94 -4.43
C HIS A 381 -10.98 -3.15 -3.51
N TYR A 382 -9.85 -3.77 -3.12
CA TYR A 382 -9.80 -4.86 -2.16
C TYR A 382 -9.44 -4.36 -0.75
N GLN A 383 -10.08 -4.95 0.25
CA GLN A 383 -9.73 -4.79 1.66
C GLN A 383 -9.42 -6.15 2.28
N SER A 384 -8.26 -6.26 2.94
CA SER A 384 -7.83 -7.50 3.57
C SER A 384 -8.75 -7.94 4.70
N GLY A 385 -8.97 -9.23 4.79
CA GLY A 385 -9.57 -9.86 5.96
C GLY A 385 -8.61 -9.89 7.15
N THR A 386 -9.08 -10.45 8.27
CA THR A 386 -8.22 -10.71 9.43
C THR A 386 -7.56 -12.09 9.32
N PRO A 387 -6.35 -12.27 9.89
CA PRO A 387 -5.63 -13.56 9.82
C PRO A 387 -6.40 -14.72 10.46
N ASP A 388 -7.26 -14.45 11.44
CA ASP A 388 -8.13 -15.46 12.09
C ASP A 388 -9.40 -15.80 11.28
N GLY A 389 -9.60 -15.15 10.12
CA GLY A 389 -10.73 -15.37 9.21
C GLY A 389 -12.09 -14.87 9.71
N LYS A 390 -12.17 -14.24 10.88
CA LYS A 390 -13.45 -13.73 11.42
C LYS A 390 -14.02 -12.60 10.58
N ARG A 391 -13.16 -11.74 10.05
CA ARG A 391 -13.53 -10.76 9.03
C ARG A 391 -12.96 -11.26 7.69
N PRO A 392 -13.82 -11.61 6.70
CA PRO A 392 -13.35 -12.02 5.37
C PRO A 392 -12.66 -10.88 4.63
N GLY A 393 -11.85 -11.22 3.62
CA GLY A 393 -11.43 -10.24 2.63
C GLY A 393 -12.65 -9.72 1.87
N ARG A 394 -12.60 -8.46 1.43
CA ARG A 394 -13.72 -7.81 0.75
C ARG A 394 -13.28 -7.12 -0.52
N VAL A 395 -13.93 -7.46 -1.64
CA VAL A 395 -13.88 -6.71 -2.88
C VAL A 395 -15.03 -5.70 -2.84
N SER A 396 -14.70 -4.44 -2.65
CA SER A 396 -15.65 -3.32 -2.64
C SER A 396 -15.80 -2.79 -4.07
N VAL A 397 -16.99 -2.94 -4.66
CA VAL A 397 -17.24 -2.67 -6.08
C VAL A 397 -17.98 -1.35 -6.25
N ALA A 398 -17.47 -0.48 -7.14
CA ALA A 398 -18.13 0.76 -7.50
C ALA A 398 -19.40 0.49 -8.34
N THR A 399 -20.58 0.75 -7.79
CA THR A 399 -21.88 0.49 -8.43
C THR A 399 -22.78 1.72 -8.51
N SER A 400 -22.37 2.86 -7.95
CA SER A 400 -23.22 4.04 -7.74
C SER A 400 -23.68 4.73 -9.03
N ASN A 401 -22.99 4.58 -10.13
CA ASN A 401 -23.32 5.21 -11.42
C ASN A 401 -23.38 4.17 -12.54
N PHE A 402 -24.01 3.04 -12.26
CA PHE A 402 -23.99 1.88 -13.16
C PHE A 402 -24.43 2.17 -14.58
N ALA A 403 -25.42 3.06 -14.80
CA ALA A 403 -25.94 3.40 -16.12
C ALA A 403 -24.92 4.10 -17.05
N HIS A 404 -23.82 4.62 -16.49
CA HIS A 404 -22.75 5.31 -17.22
C HIS A 404 -21.42 4.56 -17.15
N ARG A 405 -21.44 3.32 -16.69
CA ARG A 405 -20.27 2.45 -16.58
C ARG A 405 -20.27 1.38 -17.68
N TRP A 406 -19.09 0.90 -18.03
CA TRP A 406 -18.94 -0.25 -18.92
C TRP A 406 -18.50 -1.49 -18.15
N LEU A 407 -18.94 -2.66 -18.65
CA LEU A 407 -18.61 -3.96 -18.10
C LEU A 407 -17.31 -4.56 -18.71
N ILE A 408 -16.67 -3.86 -19.65
CA ILE A 408 -15.62 -4.43 -20.51
C ILE A 408 -14.36 -4.84 -19.74
N ASP A 409 -14.05 -4.17 -18.65
CA ASP A 409 -12.88 -4.40 -17.80
C ASP A 409 -13.21 -5.06 -16.45
N ASP A 410 -14.48 -5.39 -16.20
CA ASP A 410 -14.92 -6.00 -14.94
C ASP A 410 -14.28 -7.36 -14.67
N GLU A 411 -14.09 -8.19 -15.71
CA GLU A 411 -13.42 -9.48 -15.58
C GLU A 411 -11.96 -9.30 -15.15
N ALA A 412 -11.23 -8.37 -15.74
CA ALA A 412 -9.85 -8.05 -15.37
C ALA A 412 -9.77 -7.47 -13.94
N THR A 413 -10.69 -6.56 -13.61
CA THR A 413 -10.76 -5.95 -12.27
C THR A 413 -11.10 -6.99 -11.20
N ALA A 414 -11.98 -7.95 -11.48
CA ALA A 414 -12.31 -9.03 -10.55
C ALA A 414 -11.10 -9.94 -10.25
N TYR A 415 -10.24 -10.19 -11.24
CA TYR A 415 -9.00 -10.92 -11.03
C TYR A 415 -7.94 -10.08 -10.33
N HIS A 416 -7.90 -8.77 -10.57
CA HIS A 416 -7.02 -7.83 -9.90
C HIS A 416 -7.32 -7.74 -8.38
N GLU A 417 -8.59 -7.49 -8.03
CA GLU A 417 -8.99 -7.29 -6.64
C GLU A 417 -9.20 -8.61 -5.88
N GLY A 418 -9.68 -9.64 -6.58
CA GLY A 418 -9.98 -10.97 -6.05
C GLY A 418 -8.80 -11.93 -6.20
N ILE A 419 -9.09 -13.05 -6.88
CA ILE A 419 -8.14 -14.13 -7.17
C ILE A 419 -7.84 -14.17 -8.67
N PRO A 420 -6.56 -14.31 -9.03
CA PRO A 420 -5.38 -14.55 -8.20
C PRO A 420 -4.65 -13.27 -7.74
N GLY A 421 -5.30 -12.09 -7.77
CA GLY A 421 -4.72 -10.79 -7.45
C GLY A 421 -4.58 -10.50 -5.96
N HIS A 422 -5.07 -9.33 -5.52
CA HIS A 422 -4.86 -8.81 -4.17
C HIS A 422 -5.31 -9.78 -3.08
N HIS A 423 -6.53 -10.33 -3.17
CA HIS A 423 -7.03 -11.24 -2.15
C HIS A 423 -6.10 -12.44 -1.94
N MET A 424 -5.70 -13.11 -3.00
CA MET A 424 -4.81 -14.28 -2.89
C MET A 424 -3.44 -13.88 -2.35
N GLN A 425 -2.81 -12.87 -2.91
CA GLN A 425 -1.46 -12.43 -2.55
C GLN A 425 -1.36 -12.04 -1.07
N LEU A 426 -2.30 -11.21 -0.58
CA LEU A 426 -2.30 -10.75 0.80
C LEU A 426 -2.69 -11.87 1.77
N SER A 427 -3.58 -12.78 1.38
CA SER A 427 -3.93 -13.96 2.18
C SER A 427 -2.75 -14.93 2.33
N VAL A 428 -1.95 -15.15 1.27
CA VAL A 428 -0.70 -15.93 1.36
C VAL A 428 0.21 -15.31 2.41
N ALA A 429 0.48 -14.01 2.32
CA ALA A 429 1.37 -13.31 3.27
C ALA A 429 0.88 -13.44 4.72
N GLN A 430 -0.43 -13.27 4.97
CA GLN A 430 -1.02 -13.37 6.30
C GLN A 430 -0.93 -14.78 6.91
N GLN A 431 -0.94 -15.83 6.09
CA GLN A 431 -0.88 -17.23 6.55
C GLN A 431 0.56 -17.75 6.77
N MET A 432 1.58 -16.97 6.43
CA MET A 432 2.98 -17.33 6.59
C MET A 432 3.44 -17.19 8.06
N THR A 433 3.01 -18.10 8.92
CA THR A 433 3.30 -18.05 10.37
C THR A 433 4.78 -18.24 10.74
N ASN A 434 5.59 -18.73 9.81
CA ASN A 434 7.05 -18.84 9.93
C ASN A 434 7.79 -17.51 9.72
N LEU A 435 7.12 -16.47 9.19
CA LEU A 435 7.67 -15.12 9.05
C LEU A 435 7.39 -14.28 10.31
N PRO A 436 8.30 -13.34 10.65
CA PRO A 436 8.02 -12.33 11.66
C PRO A 436 6.71 -11.57 11.34
N LYS A 437 5.94 -11.21 12.36
CA LYS A 437 4.61 -10.57 12.18
C LYS A 437 4.63 -9.33 11.30
N PHE A 438 5.67 -8.49 11.41
CA PHE A 438 5.77 -7.31 10.56
C PHE A 438 5.81 -7.66 9.06
N ARG A 439 6.35 -8.85 8.68
CA ARG A 439 6.39 -9.34 7.30
C ARG A 439 5.02 -9.81 6.80
N GLN A 440 4.18 -10.35 7.67
CA GLN A 440 2.83 -10.83 7.34
C GLN A 440 1.89 -9.66 7.00
N HIS A 441 2.19 -8.46 7.48
CA HIS A 441 1.38 -7.24 7.31
C HIS A 441 2.17 -6.09 6.67
N SER A 442 3.30 -6.39 6.02
CA SER A 442 4.05 -5.36 5.30
C SER A 442 3.36 -4.97 4.00
N GLY A 443 3.54 -3.71 3.60
CA GLY A 443 3.03 -3.16 2.36
C GLY A 443 4.17 -2.65 1.47
N ASN A 444 4.09 -2.92 0.17
CA ASN A 444 4.92 -2.32 -0.86
C ASN A 444 4.07 -2.15 -2.11
N SER A 445 3.83 -0.90 -2.50
CA SER A 445 2.92 -0.59 -3.61
C SER A 445 3.37 -1.23 -4.91
N GLY A 446 4.67 -1.15 -5.26
CA GLY A 446 5.20 -1.76 -6.48
C GLY A 446 5.02 -3.28 -6.56
N TYR A 447 5.12 -3.96 -5.42
CA TYR A 447 4.89 -5.41 -5.36
C TYR A 447 3.39 -5.74 -5.40
N ILE A 448 2.58 -5.10 -4.56
CA ILE A 448 1.15 -5.42 -4.40
C ILE A 448 0.38 -5.11 -5.69
N GLU A 449 0.53 -3.90 -6.22
CA GLU A 449 -0.13 -3.46 -7.44
C GLU A 449 0.45 -4.14 -8.70
N GLY A 450 1.78 -4.34 -8.68
CA GLY A 450 2.45 -5.05 -9.77
C GLY A 450 2.00 -6.49 -9.90
N TRP A 451 1.83 -7.21 -8.79
CA TRP A 451 1.27 -8.55 -8.77
C TRP A 451 -0.18 -8.57 -9.27
N ALA A 452 -1.03 -7.69 -8.75
CA ALA A 452 -2.43 -7.64 -9.13
C ALA A 452 -2.62 -7.34 -10.62
N LEU A 453 -1.86 -6.40 -11.19
CA LEU A 453 -1.87 -6.13 -12.63
C LEU A 453 -1.28 -7.29 -13.45
N TYR A 454 -0.26 -8.00 -12.93
CA TYR A 454 0.27 -9.21 -13.55
C TYR A 454 -0.77 -10.33 -13.56
N SER A 455 -1.55 -10.46 -12.50
CA SER A 455 -2.57 -11.50 -12.35
C SER A 455 -3.75 -11.37 -13.32
N GLU A 456 -4.05 -10.17 -13.82
CA GLU A 456 -5.08 -9.96 -14.85
C GLU A 456 -4.78 -10.80 -16.13
N GLN A 457 -3.51 -10.90 -16.52
CA GLN A 457 -3.09 -11.71 -17.67
C GLN A 457 -3.25 -13.22 -17.40
N LEU A 458 -3.13 -13.68 -16.17
CA LEU A 458 -3.24 -15.10 -15.83
C LEU A 458 -4.62 -15.66 -16.18
N GLY A 459 -5.67 -14.85 -16.11
CA GLY A 459 -7.00 -15.22 -16.58
C GLY A 459 -7.00 -15.68 -18.04
N LYS A 460 -6.29 -14.98 -18.92
CA LYS A 460 -6.15 -15.37 -20.32
C LYS A 460 -5.40 -16.69 -20.49
N GLU A 461 -4.38 -16.91 -19.69
CA GLU A 461 -3.53 -18.11 -19.75
C GLU A 461 -4.27 -19.38 -19.33
N VAL A 462 -5.29 -19.27 -18.47
CA VAL A 462 -6.16 -20.40 -18.07
C VAL A 462 -7.46 -20.50 -18.86
N GLY A 463 -7.59 -19.71 -19.94
CA GLY A 463 -8.66 -19.83 -20.92
C GLY A 463 -9.88 -18.94 -20.67
N PHE A 464 -9.76 -17.87 -19.90
CA PHE A 464 -10.77 -16.83 -19.76
C PHE A 464 -10.59 -15.71 -20.81
N TYR A 465 -11.42 -14.66 -20.74
CA TYR A 465 -11.49 -13.60 -21.76
C TYR A 465 -11.86 -14.12 -23.14
N GLN A 466 -12.86 -15.00 -23.20
CA GLN A 466 -13.32 -15.61 -24.46
C GLN A 466 -14.09 -14.64 -25.38
N ASP A 467 -14.76 -13.63 -24.81
CA ASP A 467 -15.33 -12.53 -25.58
C ASP A 467 -14.18 -11.59 -25.99
N PRO A 468 -14.00 -11.28 -27.31
CA PRO A 468 -12.98 -10.35 -27.75
C PRO A 468 -13.03 -8.98 -27.06
N VAL A 469 -14.23 -8.53 -26.68
CA VAL A 469 -14.40 -7.27 -25.94
C VAL A 469 -13.89 -7.38 -24.49
N SER A 470 -14.03 -8.55 -23.86
CA SER A 470 -13.45 -8.78 -22.52
C SER A 470 -11.91 -8.80 -22.57
N ASP A 471 -11.30 -9.41 -23.60
CA ASP A 471 -9.83 -9.35 -23.81
C ASP A 471 -9.36 -7.93 -24.15
N TYR A 472 -10.15 -7.18 -24.93
CA TYR A 472 -9.91 -5.75 -25.14
C TYR A 472 -9.98 -4.97 -23.83
N GLY A 473 -10.95 -5.26 -22.96
CA GLY A 473 -11.10 -4.67 -21.61
C GLY A 473 -9.89 -4.93 -20.73
N ARG A 474 -9.35 -6.16 -20.73
CA ARG A 474 -8.09 -6.49 -20.05
C ARG A 474 -6.91 -5.64 -20.56
N LEU A 475 -6.79 -5.49 -21.89
CA LEU A 475 -5.77 -4.63 -22.47
C LEU A 475 -6.01 -3.15 -22.14
N SER A 476 -7.26 -2.71 -22.06
CA SER A 476 -7.64 -1.35 -21.65
C SER A 476 -7.21 -1.09 -20.20
N SER A 477 -7.43 -2.05 -19.28
CA SER A 477 -6.92 -2.01 -17.92
C SER A 477 -5.39 -1.89 -17.87
N GLU A 478 -4.68 -2.68 -18.66
CA GLU A 478 -3.21 -2.61 -18.77
C GLU A 478 -2.73 -1.27 -19.35
N LEU A 479 -3.40 -0.78 -20.40
CA LEU A 479 -3.11 0.52 -21.05
C LEU A 479 -3.28 1.68 -20.09
N PHE A 480 -4.33 1.65 -19.27
CA PHE A 480 -4.57 2.65 -18.23
C PHE A 480 -3.37 2.80 -17.28
N ARG A 481 -2.75 1.67 -16.89
CA ARG A 481 -1.57 1.66 -16.04
C ARG A 481 -0.28 2.04 -16.79
N ALA A 482 -0.20 1.86 -18.10
CA ALA A 482 0.89 2.37 -18.92
C ALA A 482 0.80 3.90 -19.10
N VAL A 483 -0.39 4.43 -19.35
CA VAL A 483 -0.67 5.88 -19.41
C VAL A 483 -0.24 6.58 -18.12
N ARG A 484 -0.44 5.96 -16.95
CA ARG A 484 -0.01 6.49 -15.66
C ARG A 484 1.50 6.77 -15.58
N LEU A 485 2.34 5.95 -16.23
CA LEU A 485 3.79 6.20 -16.27
C LEU A 485 4.13 7.52 -16.98
N VAL A 486 3.39 7.82 -18.04
CA VAL A 486 3.60 9.02 -18.86
C VAL A 486 3.08 10.26 -18.16
N VAL A 487 1.86 10.20 -17.63
CA VAL A 487 1.22 11.40 -17.06
C VAL A 487 1.78 11.80 -15.70
N ASP A 488 2.18 10.84 -14.85
CA ASP A 488 2.79 11.14 -13.55
C ASP A 488 4.16 11.81 -13.74
N THR A 489 5.01 11.25 -14.62
CA THR A 489 6.31 11.85 -14.95
C THR A 489 6.16 13.15 -15.73
N GLY A 490 5.18 13.25 -16.61
CA GLY A 490 4.81 14.50 -17.32
C GLY A 490 4.47 15.62 -16.33
N LEU A 491 3.62 15.35 -15.34
CA LEU A 491 3.26 16.31 -14.28
C LEU A 491 4.46 16.71 -13.43
N HIS A 492 5.23 15.74 -12.94
CA HIS A 492 6.17 15.95 -11.87
C HIS A 492 7.62 16.15 -12.33
N SER A 493 7.96 15.79 -13.57
CA SER A 493 9.30 16.00 -14.14
C SER A 493 9.31 16.94 -15.33
N GLU A 494 8.31 16.86 -16.21
CA GLU A 494 8.28 17.63 -17.47
C GLU A 494 7.42 18.90 -17.40
N GLY A 495 6.69 19.12 -16.28
CA GLY A 495 5.90 20.32 -16.04
C GLY A 495 4.60 20.40 -16.83
N TRP A 496 4.00 19.25 -17.16
CA TRP A 496 2.71 19.21 -17.85
C TRP A 496 1.62 19.94 -17.05
N SER A 497 0.76 20.62 -17.78
CA SER A 497 -0.47 21.19 -17.23
C SER A 497 -1.50 20.08 -16.98
N ARG A 498 -2.53 20.41 -16.17
CA ARG A 498 -3.67 19.52 -15.95
C ARG A 498 -4.39 19.16 -17.25
N ASP A 499 -4.57 20.11 -18.15
CA ASP A 499 -5.22 19.91 -19.44
C ASP A 499 -4.43 18.95 -20.33
N GLN A 500 -3.09 19.03 -20.35
CA GLN A 500 -2.26 18.09 -21.09
C GLN A 500 -2.44 16.65 -20.59
N VAL A 501 -2.55 16.45 -19.27
CA VAL A 501 -2.84 15.13 -18.70
C VAL A 501 -4.22 14.63 -19.11
N VAL A 502 -5.25 15.48 -19.00
CA VAL A 502 -6.63 15.16 -19.39
C VAL A 502 -6.72 14.81 -20.88
N GLU A 503 -6.07 15.57 -21.76
CA GLU A 503 -6.03 15.30 -23.20
C GLU A 503 -5.31 13.98 -23.51
N PHE A 504 -4.20 13.72 -22.81
CA PHE A 504 -3.47 12.44 -22.98
C PHE A 504 -4.34 11.26 -22.56
N PHE A 505 -5.11 11.36 -21.46
CA PHE A 505 -6.07 10.33 -21.08
C PHE A 505 -7.16 10.14 -22.13
N ARG A 506 -7.80 11.20 -22.59
CA ARG A 506 -8.87 11.12 -23.60
C ARG A 506 -8.41 10.43 -24.89
N LYS A 507 -7.14 10.62 -25.24
CA LYS A 507 -6.57 9.97 -26.43
C LYS A 507 -6.54 8.44 -26.31
N TYR A 508 -6.18 7.93 -25.13
CA TYR A 508 -5.86 6.52 -24.96
C TYR A 508 -6.90 5.72 -24.16
N GLN A 509 -7.74 6.38 -23.37
CA GLN A 509 -8.61 5.68 -22.42
C GLN A 509 -10.10 5.86 -22.75
N PRO A 510 -10.86 4.75 -22.82
CA PRO A 510 -12.31 4.80 -23.03
C PRO A 510 -13.08 4.96 -21.70
N VAL A 511 -12.62 5.83 -20.81
CA VAL A 511 -13.28 6.09 -19.53
C VAL A 511 -14.06 7.40 -19.58
N ASP A 512 -15.04 7.55 -18.70
CA ASP A 512 -15.87 8.73 -18.64
C ASP A 512 -15.09 9.97 -18.16
N GLU A 513 -15.59 11.14 -18.50
CA GLU A 513 -14.94 12.40 -18.14
C GLU A 513 -14.74 12.58 -16.62
N PRO A 514 -15.72 12.26 -15.73
CA PRO A 514 -15.52 12.29 -14.30
C PRO A 514 -14.31 11.44 -13.83
N THR A 515 -14.13 10.26 -14.40
CA THR A 515 -13.00 9.38 -14.09
C THR A 515 -11.67 10.01 -14.53
N ILE A 516 -11.58 10.57 -15.74
CA ILE A 516 -10.38 11.27 -16.23
C ILE A 516 -10.00 12.42 -15.28
N GLN A 517 -11.00 13.22 -14.89
CA GLN A 517 -10.78 14.36 -14.01
C GLN A 517 -10.32 13.92 -12.61
N SER A 518 -10.95 12.89 -12.04
CA SER A 518 -10.61 12.34 -10.73
C SER A 518 -9.20 11.72 -10.71
N GLU A 519 -8.86 10.94 -11.74
CA GLU A 519 -7.53 10.32 -11.85
C GLU A 519 -6.43 11.38 -12.05
N THR A 520 -6.69 12.42 -12.86
CA THR A 520 -5.75 13.53 -13.01
C THR A 520 -5.48 14.21 -11.66
N ASP A 521 -6.52 14.48 -10.88
CA ASP A 521 -6.41 15.09 -9.56
C ASP A 521 -5.69 14.16 -8.57
N ARG A 522 -5.87 12.85 -8.69
CA ARG A 522 -5.17 11.84 -7.91
C ARG A 522 -3.66 11.87 -8.15
N TYR A 523 -3.21 11.93 -9.41
CA TYR A 523 -1.77 11.97 -9.70
C TYR A 523 -1.11 13.26 -9.20
N ILE A 524 -1.82 14.38 -9.24
CA ILE A 524 -1.36 15.65 -8.64
C ILE A 524 -1.21 15.51 -7.12
N ALA A 525 -2.13 14.79 -6.45
CA ALA A 525 -2.13 14.63 -4.99
C ALA A 525 -1.16 13.55 -4.48
N TRP A 526 -0.90 12.50 -5.28
CA TRP A 526 -0.10 11.34 -4.90
C TRP A 526 1.03 11.08 -5.91
N PRO A 527 2.09 11.89 -5.91
CA PRO A 527 3.23 11.71 -6.81
C PRO A 527 3.80 10.29 -6.75
N ALA A 528 4.16 9.75 -7.90
CA ALA A 528 4.77 8.44 -8.09
C ALA A 528 3.94 7.21 -7.66
N GLN A 529 2.80 7.36 -6.96
CA GLN A 529 1.99 6.20 -6.58
C GLN A 529 1.50 5.43 -7.81
N ALA A 530 1.07 6.17 -8.83
CA ALA A 530 0.56 5.61 -10.08
C ALA A 530 1.60 4.80 -10.88
N LEU A 531 2.89 5.03 -10.66
CA LEU A 531 4.00 4.31 -11.31
C LEU A 531 4.12 2.85 -10.84
N SER A 532 3.67 2.57 -9.62
CA SER A 532 3.81 1.28 -8.94
C SER A 532 3.22 0.12 -9.73
N TYR A 533 2.05 0.32 -10.33
CA TYR A 533 1.29 -0.70 -11.05
C TYR A 533 2.07 -1.30 -12.22
N LYS A 534 2.39 -0.46 -13.20
CA LYS A 534 3.01 -0.92 -14.44
C LYS A 534 4.46 -1.33 -14.23
N LEU A 535 5.23 -0.57 -13.46
CA LEU A 535 6.63 -0.94 -13.16
C LEU A 535 6.70 -2.25 -12.40
N GLY A 536 5.79 -2.47 -11.45
CA GLY A 536 5.69 -3.74 -10.74
C GLY A 536 5.34 -4.90 -11.65
N GLN A 537 4.30 -4.76 -12.50
CA GLN A 537 3.93 -5.78 -13.49
C GLN A 537 5.10 -6.14 -14.41
N LEU A 538 5.80 -5.13 -14.93
CA LEU A 538 6.96 -5.33 -15.80
C LEU A 538 8.06 -6.12 -15.08
N LYS A 539 8.27 -5.88 -13.78
CA LYS A 539 9.23 -6.65 -12.99
C LYS A 539 8.79 -8.11 -12.84
N PHE A 540 7.55 -8.42 -12.51
CA PHE A 540 7.07 -9.80 -12.44
C PHE A 540 7.18 -10.52 -13.79
N ARG A 541 6.86 -9.84 -14.90
CA ARG A 541 7.03 -10.38 -16.27
C ARG A 541 8.51 -10.64 -16.60
N GLU A 542 9.39 -9.70 -16.28
CA GLU A 542 10.84 -9.84 -16.46
C GLU A 542 11.39 -11.06 -15.71
N LEU A 543 11.04 -11.19 -14.42
CA LEU A 543 11.47 -12.31 -13.59
C LEU A 543 10.97 -13.66 -14.14
N ARG A 544 9.72 -13.69 -14.60
CA ARG A 544 9.14 -14.89 -15.23
C ARG A 544 9.86 -15.30 -16.51
N GLU A 545 10.09 -14.36 -17.42
CA GLU A 545 10.77 -14.65 -18.67
C GLU A 545 12.23 -15.05 -18.45
N ARG A 546 12.91 -14.46 -17.47
CA ARG A 546 14.24 -14.86 -17.03
C ARG A 546 14.24 -16.31 -16.51
N ALA A 547 13.32 -16.63 -15.60
CA ALA A 547 13.16 -17.97 -15.06
C ALA A 547 12.88 -19.01 -16.15
N LYS A 548 11.94 -18.73 -17.09
CA LYS A 548 11.66 -19.59 -18.25
C LYS A 548 12.93 -19.84 -19.09
N LYS A 549 13.64 -18.77 -19.43
CA LYS A 549 14.85 -18.85 -20.25
C LYS A 549 15.94 -19.67 -19.58
N GLU A 550 16.15 -19.47 -18.28
CA GLU A 550 17.25 -20.08 -17.56
C GLU A 550 16.99 -21.52 -17.11
N LEU A 551 15.74 -21.86 -16.81
CA LEU A 551 15.35 -23.21 -16.38
C LEU A 551 14.93 -24.10 -17.54
N GLY A 552 14.53 -23.55 -18.68
CA GLY A 552 14.08 -24.32 -19.84
C GLY A 552 13.00 -25.35 -19.46
N PRO A 553 13.20 -26.65 -19.76
CA PRO A 553 12.19 -27.69 -19.44
C PRO A 553 11.92 -27.90 -17.94
N LYS A 554 12.77 -27.37 -17.07
CA LYS A 554 12.57 -27.44 -15.59
C LYS A 554 11.63 -26.33 -15.08
N PHE A 555 11.26 -25.37 -15.92
CA PHE A 555 10.36 -24.30 -15.51
C PHE A 555 8.96 -24.85 -15.25
N ASP A 556 8.42 -24.61 -14.05
CA ASP A 556 7.02 -24.86 -13.68
C ASP A 556 6.43 -23.54 -13.19
N ILE A 557 5.33 -23.12 -13.79
CA ILE A 557 4.65 -21.86 -13.48
C ILE A 557 4.17 -21.81 -12.02
N ARG A 558 3.76 -22.94 -11.45
CA ARG A 558 3.28 -23.03 -10.05
C ARG A 558 4.43 -22.77 -9.09
N ASN A 559 5.58 -23.40 -9.31
CA ASN A 559 6.77 -23.18 -8.50
C ASN A 559 7.26 -21.74 -8.62
N PHE A 560 7.14 -21.13 -9.80
CA PHE A 560 7.49 -19.73 -10.00
C PHE A 560 6.56 -18.81 -9.22
N HIS A 561 5.24 -19.00 -9.32
CA HIS A 561 4.29 -18.15 -8.59
C HIS A 561 4.38 -18.34 -7.07
N ASP A 562 4.59 -19.58 -6.61
CA ASP A 562 4.86 -19.84 -5.18
C ASP A 562 6.11 -19.10 -4.73
N GLU A 563 7.19 -19.10 -5.52
CA GLU A 563 8.41 -18.35 -5.19
C GLU A 563 8.17 -16.83 -5.13
N MET A 564 7.34 -16.30 -6.03
CA MET A 564 6.98 -14.89 -6.01
C MET A 564 6.22 -14.49 -4.74
N LEU A 565 5.34 -15.36 -4.21
CA LEU A 565 4.45 -15.05 -3.10
C LEU A 565 4.96 -15.53 -1.74
N ASN A 566 5.70 -16.66 -1.67
CA ASN A 566 6.14 -17.29 -0.43
C ASN A 566 7.24 -16.51 0.34
N GLY A 567 7.70 -15.41 -0.18
CA GLY A 567 8.55 -14.46 0.53
C GLY A 567 7.78 -13.41 1.33
N GLY A 568 6.45 -13.39 1.26
CA GLY A 568 5.65 -12.25 1.69
C GLY A 568 5.85 -11.05 0.76
N VAL A 569 5.34 -9.89 1.13
CA VAL A 569 5.51 -8.66 0.35
C VAL A 569 6.97 -8.19 0.42
N LEU A 570 7.61 -8.05 -0.74
CA LEU A 570 9.02 -7.68 -0.86
C LEU A 570 9.21 -6.40 -1.67
N PRO A 571 10.23 -5.59 -1.34
CA PRO A 571 10.81 -4.65 -2.30
C PRO A 571 11.21 -5.37 -3.59
N LEU A 572 10.94 -4.76 -4.75
CA LEU A 572 11.11 -5.42 -6.06
C LEU A 572 12.58 -5.80 -6.36
N ASP A 573 13.54 -5.07 -5.84
CA ASP A 573 14.95 -5.39 -5.98
C ASP A 573 15.37 -6.60 -5.08
N LEU A 574 14.78 -6.75 -3.91
CA LEU A 574 14.97 -7.94 -3.07
C LEU A 574 14.25 -9.16 -3.67
N LEU A 575 13.09 -8.96 -4.29
CA LEU A 575 12.42 -10.01 -5.06
C LEU A 575 13.28 -10.49 -6.23
N ASP A 576 13.95 -9.57 -6.95
CA ASP A 576 14.87 -9.88 -8.04
C ASP A 576 16.05 -10.73 -7.55
N ALA A 577 16.70 -10.31 -6.46
CA ALA A 577 17.82 -11.06 -5.86
C ALA A 577 17.40 -12.46 -5.40
N ARG A 578 16.24 -12.57 -4.75
CA ARG A 578 15.65 -13.83 -4.32
C ARG A 578 15.34 -14.76 -5.51
N THR A 579 14.73 -14.24 -6.57
CA THR A 579 14.45 -15.01 -7.77
C THR A 579 15.73 -15.56 -8.42
N ASN A 580 16.80 -14.78 -8.45
CA ASN A 580 18.09 -15.23 -8.97
C ASN A 580 18.69 -16.38 -8.13
N SER A 581 18.55 -16.33 -6.80
CA SER A 581 18.94 -17.42 -5.91
C SER A 581 18.11 -18.68 -6.19
N TRP A 582 16.79 -18.53 -6.23
CA TRP A 582 15.86 -19.62 -6.53
C TRP A 582 16.14 -20.30 -7.87
N ILE A 583 16.43 -19.53 -8.94
CA ILE A 583 16.79 -20.08 -10.24
C ILE A 583 18.05 -20.96 -10.15
N LYS A 584 19.08 -20.53 -9.39
CA LYS A 584 20.30 -21.33 -9.17
C LYS A 584 20.00 -22.64 -8.45
N ASP A 585 19.17 -22.60 -7.42
CA ASP A 585 18.78 -23.77 -6.65
C ASP A 585 17.98 -24.76 -7.49
N GLN A 586 17.02 -24.27 -8.31
CA GLN A 586 16.27 -25.12 -9.25
C GLN A 586 17.19 -25.79 -10.28
N LYS A 587 18.19 -25.07 -10.81
CA LYS A 587 19.21 -25.66 -11.72
C LYS A 587 20.00 -26.77 -11.03
N ALA A 588 20.37 -26.57 -9.77
CA ALA A 588 21.08 -27.54 -8.94
C ALA A 588 20.22 -28.72 -8.48
N GLY A 589 18.91 -28.68 -8.72
CA GLY A 589 17.96 -29.70 -8.24
C GLY A 589 17.67 -29.62 -6.74
N ILE A 590 17.99 -28.49 -6.11
CA ILE A 590 17.65 -28.19 -4.72
C ILE A 590 16.16 -27.80 -4.69
N LYS A 591 15.36 -28.58 -3.97
CA LYS A 591 13.95 -28.21 -3.78
C LYS A 591 13.86 -26.99 -2.87
N SER A 592 13.07 -26.00 -3.27
CA SER A 592 12.67 -24.92 -2.35
C SER A 592 12.09 -25.57 -1.09
N ALA A 593 12.45 -25.06 0.08
CA ALA A 593 11.79 -25.50 1.31
C ALA A 593 10.30 -25.21 1.15
N ALA A 594 9.48 -26.26 1.06
CA ALA A 594 8.03 -26.11 1.09
C ALA A 594 7.67 -25.48 2.44
N ASN A 595 6.86 -24.43 2.43
CA ASN A 595 6.32 -23.82 3.64
C ASN A 595 5.38 -24.75 4.37
#